data_8963aa860f3499d078789bb6388031f8
#
_entry.id   8963aa860f3499d078789bb6388031f8
#
_cell.length_a   1.000
_cell.length_b   1.000
_cell.length_c   1.000
_cell.angle_alpha   90.00
_cell.angle_beta   90.00
_cell.angle_gamma   90.00
#
_symmetry.space_group_name_H-M   'P 1'
#
loop_
_entity.id
_entity.type
_entity.pdbx_description
1 polymer ?
#
loop_
_entity_poly.entity_id
_entity_poly.type
_entity_poly.pdbx_seq_one_letter_code
_entity_poly.pdbx_strand_id
1 'polypeptide(L)'
;VSVLTINIKMNLQTMEKIKTYVLTLSKFFPSTHIRKGEPTSFRDAFNAGQVFNRGSACLYRHPKKHTIRSNYPLWLKRITEVQQGKAVLSVRQWTGKPYGSPQEEIAMLTNEDGIGIQELKMIDLFRPTTINGNRVELPDLAANDGLSFNDWYDWFKSYDLKQPMAIIHFTKFRY
;
A
#
# COMPACT_ATOMS: atom_id res chain seq x y z
N VAL A 1 -17.85 -38.24 -29.43
CA VAL A 1 -18.05 -36.78 -29.65
C VAL A 1 -18.57 -36.08 -28.39
N SER A 2 -18.95 -36.84 -27.33
CA SER A 2 -19.70 -36.28 -26.19
C SER A 2 -18.86 -35.84 -24.99
N VAL A 3 -17.67 -36.33 -24.76
CA VAL A 3 -16.88 -36.07 -23.52
C VAL A 3 -16.05 -34.77 -23.61
N LEU A 4 -15.52 -34.41 -24.79
CA LEU A 4 -14.73 -33.19 -24.97
C LEU A 4 -15.59 -31.93 -24.87
N THR A 5 -16.84 -31.95 -25.34
CA THR A 5 -17.77 -30.83 -25.31
C THR A 5 -18.25 -30.51 -23.89
N ILE A 6 -18.32 -31.51 -23.00
CA ILE A 6 -18.74 -31.35 -21.61
C ILE A 6 -17.62 -30.69 -20.79
N ASN A 7 -16.35 -31.06 -21.01
CA ASN A 7 -15.22 -30.46 -20.30
C ASN A 7 -14.98 -29.00 -20.65
N ILE A 8 -15.25 -28.58 -21.89
CA ILE A 8 -15.14 -27.16 -22.32
C ILE A 8 -16.26 -26.31 -21.70
N LYS A 9 -17.48 -26.87 -21.55
CA LYS A 9 -18.59 -26.15 -20.90
C LYS A 9 -18.40 -26.03 -19.37
N MET A 10 -17.77 -26.99 -18.70
CA MET A 10 -17.50 -26.91 -17.26
C MET A 10 -16.40 -25.86 -16.92
N ASN A 11 -15.44 -25.58 -17.83
CA ASN A 11 -14.41 -24.56 -17.62
C ASN A 11 -14.90 -23.10 -17.89
N LEU A 12 -16.06 -22.94 -18.51
CA LEU A 12 -16.64 -21.62 -18.78
C LEU A 12 -17.60 -21.13 -17.69
N GLN A 13 -17.91 -21.95 -16.69
CA GLN A 13 -18.97 -21.64 -15.71
C GLN A 13 -18.50 -21.08 -14.36
N THR A 14 -17.18 -20.89 -14.14
CA THR A 14 -16.66 -20.29 -12.91
C THR A 14 -15.47 -19.37 -13.16
N MET A 15 -15.60 -18.40 -14.04
CA MET A 15 -14.81 -17.17 -13.90
C MET A 15 -15.49 -16.34 -12.80
N GLU A 16 -15.26 -16.69 -11.52
CA GLU A 16 -15.58 -15.78 -10.44
C GLU A 16 -14.92 -14.42 -10.77
N LYS A 17 -15.75 -13.40 -10.81
CA LYS A 17 -15.26 -12.02 -11.07
C LYS A 17 -14.30 -11.64 -9.94
N ILE A 18 -13.01 -11.66 -10.22
CA ILE A 18 -11.96 -11.29 -9.24
C ILE A 18 -12.28 -9.89 -8.70
N LYS A 19 -12.35 -9.77 -7.39
CA LYS A 19 -12.61 -8.51 -6.71
C LYS A 19 -11.43 -7.56 -6.92
N THR A 20 -11.73 -6.27 -7.07
CA THR A 20 -10.71 -5.22 -7.10
C THR A 20 -10.85 -4.32 -5.89
N TYR A 21 -9.83 -4.28 -5.06
CA TYR A 21 -9.71 -3.29 -3.99
C TYR A 21 -8.89 -2.11 -4.47
N VAL A 22 -9.32 -0.90 -4.14
CA VAL A 22 -8.63 0.33 -4.52
C VAL A 22 -7.87 0.90 -3.32
N LEU A 23 -6.62 1.26 -3.56
CA LEU A 23 -5.77 2.00 -2.63
C LEU A 23 -5.24 3.25 -3.34
N THR A 24 -5.57 4.42 -2.81
CA THR A 24 -5.16 5.68 -3.44
C THR A 24 -3.93 6.26 -2.75
N LEU A 25 -2.90 6.59 -3.52
CA LEU A 25 -1.74 7.37 -3.07
C LEU A 25 -2.02 8.86 -3.25
N SER A 26 -1.69 9.67 -2.26
CA SER A 26 -1.86 11.12 -2.35
C SER A 26 -0.87 11.72 -3.35
N LYS A 27 -1.35 12.57 -4.24
CA LYS A 27 -0.51 13.32 -5.20
C LYS A 27 0.18 14.50 -4.54
N PHE A 28 -0.51 15.13 -3.59
CA PHE A 28 -0.05 16.32 -2.87
C PHE A 28 -0.08 16.09 -1.37
N PHE A 29 0.77 16.80 -0.65
CA PHE A 29 0.70 16.84 0.81
C PHE A 29 -0.64 17.42 1.27
N PRO A 30 -1.28 16.85 2.32
CA PRO A 30 -2.60 17.27 2.77
C PRO A 30 -2.60 18.68 3.36
N SER A 31 -3.77 19.28 3.51
CA SER A 31 -3.94 20.64 4.03
C SER A 31 -3.40 20.84 5.45
N THR A 32 -3.29 19.78 6.23
CA THR A 32 -2.75 19.79 7.60
C THR A 32 -1.21 19.70 7.65
N HIS A 33 -0.56 19.44 6.51
CA HIS A 33 0.89 19.28 6.41
C HIS A 33 1.58 20.65 6.21
N ILE A 34 2.80 20.82 6.75
CA ILE A 34 3.59 22.04 6.56
C ILE A 34 3.87 22.32 5.08
N ARG A 35 4.03 21.25 4.28
CA ARG A 35 4.23 21.31 2.82
C ARG A 35 2.93 21.16 2.03
N LYS A 36 1.80 21.62 2.58
CA LYS A 36 0.47 21.50 1.95
C LYS A 36 0.48 21.91 0.47
N GLY A 37 -0.07 21.06 -0.38
CA GLY A 37 -0.18 21.34 -1.81
C GLY A 37 1.08 21.09 -2.63
N GLU A 38 2.22 20.81 -2.01
CA GLU A 38 3.42 20.37 -2.72
C GLU A 38 3.27 18.90 -3.15
N PRO A 39 3.93 18.47 -4.25
CA PRO A 39 3.91 17.07 -4.68
C PRO A 39 4.56 16.15 -3.63
N THR A 40 3.94 14.98 -3.39
CA THR A 40 4.49 13.93 -2.52
C THR A 40 5.55 13.09 -3.22
N SER A 41 5.53 13.04 -4.55
CA SER A 41 6.29 12.12 -5.40
C SER A 41 6.02 10.63 -5.09
N PHE A 42 4.89 10.28 -4.49
CA PHE A 42 4.57 8.90 -4.12
C PHE A 42 4.48 7.94 -5.30
N ARG A 43 4.10 8.43 -6.49
CA ARG A 43 4.11 7.60 -7.70
C ARG A 43 5.53 7.15 -8.05
N ASP A 44 6.48 8.07 -8.05
CA ASP A 44 7.88 7.78 -8.38
C ASP A 44 8.53 6.92 -7.29
N ALA A 45 8.26 7.23 -6.02
CA ALA A 45 8.71 6.43 -4.89
C ALA A 45 8.15 5.00 -4.92
N PHE A 46 6.87 4.82 -5.30
CA PHE A 46 6.24 3.52 -5.49
C PHE A 46 6.91 2.74 -6.63
N ASN A 47 7.11 3.36 -7.78
CA ASN A 47 7.77 2.74 -8.93
C ASN A 47 9.20 2.30 -8.56
N ALA A 48 9.94 3.14 -7.82
CA ALA A 48 11.26 2.80 -7.29
C ALA A 48 11.20 1.60 -6.32
N GLY A 49 10.18 1.50 -5.48
CA GLY A 49 9.93 0.35 -4.62
C GLY A 49 9.69 -0.94 -5.40
N GLN A 50 8.98 -0.87 -6.53
CA GLN A 50 8.77 -2.02 -7.42
C GLN A 50 10.06 -2.46 -8.14
N VAL A 51 10.92 -1.51 -8.53
CA VAL A 51 12.26 -1.82 -9.07
C VAL A 51 13.09 -2.58 -8.04
N PHE A 52 13.12 -2.10 -6.79
CA PHE A 52 13.78 -2.77 -5.68
C PHE A 52 13.20 -4.19 -5.43
N ASN A 53 11.89 -4.33 -5.48
CA ASN A 53 11.20 -5.62 -5.28
C ASN A 53 11.61 -6.68 -6.32
N ARG A 54 11.95 -6.26 -7.53
CA ARG A 54 12.45 -7.13 -8.60
C ARG A 54 13.95 -7.42 -8.52
N GLY A 55 14.62 -6.97 -7.45
CA GLY A 55 16.04 -7.21 -7.21
C GLY A 55 16.99 -6.30 -8.00
N SER A 56 16.49 -5.24 -8.63
CA SER A 56 17.30 -4.26 -9.34
C SER A 56 17.81 -3.17 -8.40
N ALA A 57 18.99 -2.63 -8.68
CA ALA A 57 19.52 -1.47 -7.97
C ALA A 57 18.59 -0.26 -8.15
N CYS A 58 18.31 0.45 -7.06
CA CYS A 58 17.49 1.63 -7.08
C CYS A 58 18.23 2.79 -6.40
N LEU A 59 18.43 3.88 -7.14
CA LEU A 59 19.07 5.11 -6.64
C LEU A 59 18.09 6.08 -5.99
N TYR A 60 16.81 5.76 -5.95
CA TYR A 60 15.80 6.60 -5.31
C TYR A 60 16.00 6.63 -3.79
N ARG A 61 16.01 7.83 -3.21
CA ARG A 61 16.40 8.01 -1.80
C ARG A 61 15.49 7.28 -0.81
N HIS A 62 14.17 7.33 -1.05
CA HIS A 62 13.15 6.71 -0.21
C HIS A 62 12.16 5.92 -1.06
N PRO A 63 12.54 4.71 -1.54
CA PRO A 63 11.61 3.87 -2.28
C PRO A 63 10.41 3.50 -1.41
N LYS A 64 9.19 3.72 -1.91
CA LYS A 64 7.97 3.40 -1.17
C LYS A 64 7.69 1.91 -1.25
N LYS A 65 8.01 1.18 -0.20
CA LYS A 65 7.80 -0.27 -0.09
C LYS A 65 6.45 -0.63 0.49
N HIS A 66 5.84 0.29 1.21
CA HIS A 66 4.53 0.13 1.85
C HIS A 66 3.80 1.47 1.96
N THR A 67 2.58 1.42 2.46
CA THR A 67 1.83 2.59 2.92
C THR A 67 1.10 2.28 4.23
N ILE A 68 0.90 3.31 5.04
CA ILE A 68 0.23 3.20 6.33
C ILE A 68 -1.23 3.66 6.17
N ARG A 69 -2.17 2.90 6.74
CA ARG A 69 -3.60 3.20 6.74
C ARG A 69 -4.22 2.93 8.11
N SER A 70 -5.20 3.73 8.48
CA SER A 70 -6.09 3.42 9.60
C SER A 70 -6.97 2.20 9.30
N ASN A 71 -7.66 1.69 10.32
CA ASN A 71 -8.58 0.56 10.21
C ASN A 71 -7.88 -0.74 9.78
N TYR A 72 -6.96 -1.21 10.63
CA TYR A 72 -6.23 -2.46 10.42
C TYR A 72 -7.14 -3.67 10.10
N PRO A 73 -8.27 -3.93 10.81
CA PRO A 73 -9.12 -5.09 10.50
C PRO A 73 -9.68 -5.09 9.08
N LEU A 74 -10.07 -3.91 8.57
CA LEU A 74 -10.57 -3.78 7.20
C LEU A 74 -9.49 -4.14 6.17
N TRP A 75 -8.28 -3.61 6.36
CA TRP A 75 -7.17 -3.86 5.45
C TRP A 75 -6.65 -5.29 5.57
N LEU A 76 -6.65 -5.87 6.77
CA LEU A 76 -6.30 -7.27 6.99
C LEU A 76 -7.16 -8.19 6.12
N LYS A 77 -8.49 -8.01 6.16
CA LYS A 77 -9.41 -8.77 5.31
C LYS A 77 -9.09 -8.62 3.82
N ARG A 78 -8.94 -7.37 3.34
CA ARG A 78 -8.69 -7.07 1.92
C ARG A 78 -7.38 -7.66 1.42
N ILE A 79 -6.30 -7.45 2.14
CA ILE A 79 -4.97 -7.95 1.75
C ILE A 79 -4.90 -9.45 1.83
N THR A 80 -5.55 -10.08 2.82
CA THR A 80 -5.66 -11.54 2.89
C THR A 80 -6.37 -12.12 1.66
N GLU A 81 -7.46 -11.50 1.18
CA GLU A 81 -8.13 -11.92 -0.05
C GLU A 81 -7.22 -11.77 -1.28
N VAL A 82 -6.39 -10.72 -1.36
CA VAL A 82 -5.39 -10.58 -2.43
C VAL A 82 -4.33 -11.67 -2.35
N GLN A 83 -3.79 -11.94 -1.16
CA GLN A 83 -2.79 -13.00 -0.95
C GLN A 83 -3.31 -14.38 -1.32
N GLN A 84 -4.62 -14.61 -1.16
CA GLN A 84 -5.29 -15.87 -1.54
C GLN A 84 -5.64 -15.93 -3.04
N GLY A 85 -5.32 -14.91 -3.83
CA GLY A 85 -5.68 -14.82 -5.25
C GLY A 85 -7.17 -14.59 -5.53
N LYS A 86 -7.97 -14.25 -4.50
CA LYS A 86 -9.41 -13.95 -4.62
C LYS A 86 -9.72 -12.51 -5.00
N ALA A 87 -8.71 -11.63 -4.89
CA ALA A 87 -8.81 -10.22 -5.21
C ALA A 87 -7.49 -9.70 -5.79
N VAL A 88 -7.53 -8.49 -6.33
CA VAL A 88 -6.37 -7.71 -6.73
C VAL A 88 -6.41 -6.34 -6.05
N LEU A 89 -5.25 -5.70 -5.90
CA LEU A 89 -5.13 -4.34 -5.36
C LEU A 89 -4.77 -3.36 -6.47
N SER A 90 -5.71 -2.49 -6.84
CA SER A 90 -5.48 -1.39 -7.75
C SER A 90 -4.92 -0.19 -6.98
N VAL A 91 -3.65 0.11 -7.20
CA VAL A 91 -2.99 1.30 -6.65
C VAL A 91 -3.24 2.46 -7.59
N ARG A 92 -3.85 3.53 -7.09
CA ARG A 92 -4.30 4.68 -7.89
C ARG A 92 -3.83 6.00 -7.32
N GLN A 93 -3.94 7.05 -8.13
CA GLN A 93 -3.74 8.43 -7.73
C GLN A 93 -4.79 9.32 -8.39
N TRP A 94 -5.24 10.38 -7.70
CA TRP A 94 -6.08 11.41 -8.31
C TRP A 94 -5.26 12.23 -9.30
N THR A 95 -5.79 12.51 -10.48
CA THR A 95 -5.12 13.35 -11.48
C THR A 95 -5.02 14.81 -11.04
N GLY A 96 -5.93 15.24 -10.18
CA GLY A 96 -6.02 16.58 -9.60
C GLY A 96 -6.57 16.54 -8.18
N LYS A 97 -7.58 17.36 -7.90
CA LYS A 97 -8.22 17.44 -6.58
C LYS A 97 -8.87 16.10 -6.22
N PRO A 98 -8.60 15.55 -5.02
CA PRO A 98 -9.27 14.35 -4.54
C PRO A 98 -10.79 14.49 -4.59
N TYR A 99 -11.46 13.42 -5.01
CA TYR A 99 -12.92 13.32 -5.22
C TYR A 99 -13.51 14.27 -6.28
N GLY A 100 -12.72 15.20 -6.81
CA GLY A 100 -13.15 16.15 -7.85
C GLY A 100 -12.44 15.99 -9.20
N SER A 101 -11.61 14.95 -9.35
CA SER A 101 -10.92 14.62 -10.60
C SER A 101 -10.94 13.10 -10.84
N PRO A 102 -10.66 12.63 -12.07
CA PRO A 102 -10.52 11.21 -12.33
C PRO A 102 -9.35 10.59 -11.54
N GLN A 103 -9.45 9.29 -11.28
CA GLN A 103 -8.33 8.49 -10.77
C GLN A 103 -7.56 7.85 -11.92
N GLU A 104 -6.25 7.86 -11.82
CA GLU A 104 -5.35 7.13 -12.70
C GLU A 104 -4.80 5.91 -11.97
N GLU A 105 -4.82 4.73 -12.60
CA GLU A 105 -4.20 3.53 -12.06
C GLU A 105 -2.69 3.61 -12.27
N ILE A 106 -1.93 3.41 -11.18
CA ILE A 106 -0.46 3.34 -11.20
C ILE A 106 -0.02 1.90 -11.42
N ALA A 107 -0.65 0.95 -10.73
CA ALA A 107 -0.37 -0.46 -10.82
C ALA A 107 -1.53 -1.32 -10.32
N MET A 108 -1.61 -2.54 -10.86
CA MET A 108 -2.46 -3.61 -10.32
C MET A 108 -1.55 -4.66 -9.67
N LEU A 109 -1.71 -4.86 -8.37
CA LEU A 109 -0.92 -5.81 -7.60
C LEU A 109 -1.73 -7.08 -7.31
N THR A 110 -1.06 -8.22 -7.40
CA THR A 110 -1.59 -9.56 -7.19
C THR A 110 -0.83 -10.26 -6.05
N ASN A 111 -1.18 -11.49 -5.76
CA ASN A 111 -0.45 -12.33 -4.81
C ASN A 111 1.01 -12.60 -5.23
N GLU A 112 1.34 -12.50 -6.51
CA GLU A 112 2.70 -12.73 -7.03
C GLU A 112 3.66 -11.56 -6.73
N ASP A 113 3.13 -10.36 -6.48
CA ASP A 113 3.94 -9.16 -6.20
C ASP A 113 4.53 -9.14 -4.78
N GLY A 114 4.17 -10.11 -3.95
CA GLY A 114 4.62 -10.19 -2.57
C GLY A 114 3.90 -9.22 -1.64
N ILE A 115 2.69 -8.82 -2.03
CA ILE A 115 1.83 -7.95 -1.20
C ILE A 115 1.59 -8.56 0.18
N GLY A 116 1.49 -7.71 1.20
CA GLY A 116 1.24 -8.17 2.55
C GLY A 116 0.78 -7.08 3.49
N ILE A 117 0.50 -7.48 4.72
CA ILE A 117 0.04 -6.58 5.76
C ILE A 117 0.72 -6.91 7.09
N GLN A 118 1.08 -5.87 7.86
CA GLN A 118 1.56 -5.97 9.23
C GLN A 118 0.82 -4.96 10.11
N GLU A 119 0.66 -5.32 11.39
CA GLU A 119 0.03 -4.45 12.37
C GLU A 119 1.04 -3.46 12.93
N LEU A 120 0.72 -2.17 12.84
CA LEU A 120 1.51 -1.07 13.39
C LEU A 120 0.85 -0.56 14.66
N LYS A 121 1.57 -0.63 15.78
CA LYS A 121 1.17 -0.03 17.07
C LYS A 121 2.15 1.04 17.45
N MET A 122 1.66 2.26 17.63
CA MET A 122 2.43 3.42 18.09
C MET A 122 1.91 3.91 19.43
N ILE A 123 2.81 4.40 20.27
CA ILE A 123 2.44 5.11 21.51
C ILE A 123 2.40 6.62 21.22
N ASP A 124 3.41 7.10 20.52
CA ASP A 124 3.55 8.48 20.04
C ASP A 124 4.54 8.51 18.87
N LEU A 125 4.86 9.72 18.38
CA LEU A 125 5.75 9.93 17.23
C LEU A 125 7.22 10.19 17.64
N PHE A 126 7.58 9.99 18.89
CA PHE A 126 8.94 10.23 19.40
C PHE A 126 9.64 8.96 19.84
N ARG A 127 8.90 7.90 20.09
CA ARG A 127 9.41 6.63 20.60
C ARG A 127 9.36 5.55 19.53
N PRO A 128 10.28 4.59 19.58
CA PRO A 128 10.19 3.41 18.74
C PRO A 128 8.83 2.76 18.82
N THR A 129 8.36 2.30 17.71
CA THR A 129 7.05 1.64 17.55
C THR A 129 7.21 0.13 17.43
N THR A 130 6.10 -0.60 17.38
CA THR A 130 6.11 -2.03 17.13
C THR A 130 5.33 -2.39 15.89
N ILE A 131 5.88 -3.31 15.10
CA ILE A 131 5.25 -3.90 13.92
C ILE A 131 5.21 -5.40 14.14
N ASN A 132 4.01 -5.96 14.21
CA ASN A 132 3.78 -7.35 14.62
C ASN A 132 4.54 -7.73 15.92
N GLY A 133 4.63 -6.76 16.87
CA GLY A 133 5.35 -6.94 18.13
C GLY A 133 6.86 -6.69 18.09
N ASN A 134 7.48 -6.54 16.92
CA ASN A 134 8.90 -6.23 16.78
C ASN A 134 9.15 -4.72 16.81
N ARG A 135 10.17 -4.30 17.54
CA ARG A 135 10.55 -2.88 17.62
C ARG A 135 11.14 -2.39 16.30
N VAL A 136 10.67 -1.22 15.85
CA VAL A 136 11.14 -0.55 14.63
C VAL A 136 11.35 0.93 14.93
N GLU A 137 12.42 1.50 14.38
CA GLU A 137 12.71 2.93 14.50
C GLU A 137 11.87 3.74 13.49
N LEU A 138 11.36 4.88 13.93
CA LEU A 138 10.48 5.72 13.10
C LEU A 138 11.13 6.25 11.82
N PRO A 139 12.42 6.61 11.77
CA PRO A 139 13.08 7.01 10.53
C PRO A 139 13.07 5.91 9.45
N ASP A 140 13.25 4.64 9.84
CA ASP A 140 13.20 3.50 8.91
C ASP A 140 11.78 3.28 8.39
N LEU A 141 10.79 3.42 9.28
CA LEU A 141 9.37 3.34 8.90
C LEU A 141 9.01 4.44 7.90
N ALA A 142 9.46 5.69 8.13
CA ALA A 142 9.25 6.81 7.25
C ALA A 142 9.90 6.60 5.87
N ALA A 143 11.17 6.20 5.84
CA ALA A 143 11.91 5.95 4.61
C ALA A 143 11.24 4.87 3.74
N ASN A 144 10.78 3.79 4.35
CA ASN A 144 10.07 2.71 3.64
C ASN A 144 8.64 3.11 3.22
N ASP A 145 8.04 4.12 3.85
CA ASP A 145 6.78 4.76 3.42
C ASP A 145 6.98 5.80 2.29
N GLY A 146 8.23 6.03 1.87
CA GLY A 146 8.58 6.94 0.78
C GLY A 146 8.68 8.40 1.20
N LEU A 147 8.93 8.69 2.47
CA LEU A 147 9.01 10.03 3.04
C LEU A 147 10.31 10.25 3.81
N SER A 148 10.73 11.51 3.94
CA SER A 148 11.65 11.92 4.99
C SER A 148 10.99 11.74 6.37
N PHE A 149 11.78 11.60 7.44
CA PHE A 149 11.20 11.50 8.78
C PHE A 149 10.39 12.74 9.16
N ASN A 150 10.85 13.94 8.80
CA ASN A 150 10.14 15.19 9.10
C ASN A 150 8.79 15.27 8.38
N ASP A 151 8.72 14.88 7.11
CA ASP A 151 7.47 14.84 6.36
C ASP A 151 6.53 13.77 6.90
N TRP A 152 7.07 12.61 7.25
CA TRP A 152 6.30 11.51 7.84
C TRP A 152 5.73 11.91 9.22
N TYR A 153 6.54 12.52 10.07
CA TYR A 153 6.11 13.04 11.38
C TYR A 153 4.98 14.06 11.23
N ASP A 154 5.16 15.04 10.33
CA ASP A 154 4.16 16.08 10.09
C ASP A 154 2.86 15.51 9.52
N TRP A 155 2.94 14.44 8.74
CA TRP A 155 1.78 13.73 8.21
C TRP A 155 0.96 13.05 9.31
N PHE A 156 1.62 12.38 10.24
CA PHE A 156 0.95 11.55 11.24
C PHE A 156 0.70 12.25 12.59
N LYS A 157 1.20 13.46 12.82
CA LYS A 157 1.06 14.18 14.10
C LYS A 157 -0.39 14.41 14.55
N SER A 158 -1.35 14.40 13.63
CA SER A 158 -2.78 14.60 13.91
C SER A 158 -3.59 13.29 13.93
N TYR A 159 -2.94 12.14 13.73
CA TYR A 159 -3.64 10.85 13.73
C TYR A 159 -3.92 10.36 15.15
N ASP A 160 -5.02 9.62 15.31
CA ASP A 160 -5.25 8.85 16.54
C ASP A 160 -4.34 7.61 16.56
N LEU A 161 -3.26 7.70 17.33
CA LEU A 161 -2.27 6.64 17.45
C LEU A 161 -2.68 5.51 18.41
N LYS A 162 -3.81 5.66 19.12
CA LYS A 162 -4.31 4.64 20.06
C LYS A 162 -4.84 3.40 19.35
N GLN A 163 -5.26 3.55 18.11
CA GLN A 163 -5.80 2.45 17.31
C GLN A 163 -4.71 1.82 16.46
N PRO A 164 -4.68 0.49 16.33
CA PRO A 164 -3.75 -0.19 15.43
C PRO A 164 -3.94 0.28 13.99
N MET A 165 -2.84 0.53 13.30
CA MET A 165 -2.81 0.88 11.88
C MET A 165 -2.29 -0.27 11.04
N ALA A 166 -2.61 -0.24 9.76
CA ALA A 166 -2.17 -1.21 8.78
C ALA A 166 -0.94 -0.69 8.02
N ILE A 167 0.15 -1.46 8.03
CA ILE A 167 1.21 -1.33 7.03
C ILE A 167 0.86 -2.26 5.88
N ILE A 168 0.52 -1.70 4.73
CA ILE A 168 0.19 -2.43 3.52
C ILE A 168 1.44 -2.44 2.65
N HIS A 169 2.07 -3.60 2.54
CA HIS A 169 3.29 -3.78 1.76
C HIS A 169 2.96 -3.97 0.28
N PHE A 170 3.65 -3.23 -0.57
CA PHE A 170 3.58 -3.34 -2.04
C PHE A 170 4.64 -4.29 -2.61
N THR A 171 5.51 -4.79 -1.76
CA THR A 171 6.71 -5.57 -2.10
C THR A 171 6.84 -6.76 -1.14
N LYS A 172 7.86 -7.61 -1.36
CA LYS A 172 8.20 -8.73 -0.45
C LYS A 172 8.83 -8.27 0.87
N PHE A 173 9.19 -6.98 0.99
CA PHE A 173 9.76 -6.44 2.22
C PHE A 173 8.81 -6.59 3.41
N ARG A 174 9.36 -6.96 4.57
CA ARG A 174 8.68 -7.03 5.89
C ARG A 174 9.64 -6.53 6.97
N TYR A 175 9.07 -6.10 8.09
CA TYR A 175 9.80 -5.76 9.31
C TYR A 175 10.03 -6.97 10.18
#